data_77125d356434fd0191571dd80b3f0b2d
#
_entry.id   77125d356434fd0191571dd80b3f0b2d
#
_cell.length_a   1.000
_cell.length_b   1.000
_cell.length_c   1.000
_cell.angle_alpha   90.00
_cell.angle_beta   90.00
_cell.angle_gamma   90.00
#
_symmetry.space_group_name_H-M   'P 1'
#
loop_
_entity.id
_entity.type
_entity.pdbx_description
1 polymer ?
#
loop_
_entity_poly.entity_id
_entity_poly.type
_entity_poly.pdbx_seq_one_letter_code
_entity_poly.pdbx_strand_id
1 'polypeptide(L)'
;MKLSQFNFTLPQELVALYPHSIEREFVNDKGEKESFRVYRRDESRLMVLHRKSGEIELFKKDSQGQPIDGQYLDFRNVLDYFGEGDTFVLNDTKVFPARLYGTKEKTDAKIEVFVLRELNEEMRLWDVLVEP
;
A
#
# COMPACT_ATOMS: atom_id res chain seq x y z
N MET A 1 -15.87 11.46 19.95
CA MET A 1 -15.26 11.90 18.68
C MET A 1 -16.38 12.03 17.65
N LYS A 2 -16.54 13.17 16.98
CA LYS A 2 -17.61 13.38 15.99
C LYS A 2 -17.06 13.14 14.59
N LEU A 3 -17.85 12.53 13.70
CA LEU A 3 -17.44 12.24 12.31
C LEU A 3 -17.03 13.52 11.55
N SER A 4 -17.66 14.65 11.86
CA SER A 4 -17.32 15.95 11.27
C SER A 4 -15.89 16.44 11.53
N GLN A 5 -15.21 15.90 12.55
CA GLN A 5 -13.80 16.22 12.84
C GLN A 5 -12.82 15.57 11.85
N PHE A 6 -13.31 14.62 11.04
CA PHE A 6 -12.54 13.93 10.01
C PHE A 6 -12.89 14.40 8.59
N ASN A 7 -13.69 15.47 8.49
CA ASN A 7 -14.03 16.05 7.19
C ASN A 7 -12.91 16.97 6.71
N PHE A 8 -12.14 16.50 5.74
CA PHE A 8 -11.07 17.26 5.08
C PHE A 8 -11.07 16.94 3.60
N THR A 9 -10.55 17.87 2.80
CA THR A 9 -10.33 17.64 1.37
C THR A 9 -8.96 17.00 1.17
N LEU A 10 -8.95 15.76 0.68
CA LEU A 10 -7.71 15.09 0.30
C LEU A 10 -7.37 15.47 -1.15
N PRO A 11 -6.26 16.19 -1.39
CA PRO A 11 -5.79 16.46 -2.74
C PRO A 11 -5.50 15.15 -3.49
N GLN A 12 -5.93 15.05 -4.75
CA GLN A 12 -5.83 13.82 -5.53
C GLN A 12 -4.38 13.37 -5.74
N GLU A 13 -3.45 14.32 -5.83
CA GLU A 13 -2.01 14.07 -5.98
C GLU A 13 -1.37 13.44 -4.74
N LEU A 14 -2.02 13.50 -3.57
CA LEU A 14 -1.54 12.85 -2.34
C LEU A 14 -2.02 11.41 -2.20
N VAL A 15 -2.87 10.93 -3.12
CA VAL A 15 -3.32 9.55 -3.13
C VAL A 15 -2.24 8.66 -3.76
N ALA A 16 -1.60 7.85 -2.94
CA ALA A 16 -0.56 6.92 -3.39
C ALA A 16 -1.20 5.70 -4.07
N LEU A 17 -1.30 5.71 -5.40
CA LEU A 17 -1.86 4.61 -6.20
C LEU A 17 -0.89 3.42 -6.32
N TYR A 18 0.41 3.68 -6.20
CA TYR A 18 1.46 2.68 -6.36
C TYR A 18 2.47 2.77 -5.21
N PRO A 19 3.18 1.68 -4.88
CA PRO A 19 4.29 1.73 -3.94
C PRO A 19 5.39 2.68 -4.39
N HIS A 20 6.24 3.12 -3.44
CA HIS A 20 7.46 3.86 -3.79
C HIS A 20 8.26 3.09 -4.83
N SER A 21 8.79 3.81 -5.83
CA SER A 21 9.55 3.21 -6.92
C SER A 21 10.75 4.07 -7.28
N ILE A 22 11.80 3.38 -7.71
CA ILE A 22 13.02 3.99 -8.26
C ILE A 22 13.19 3.56 -9.71
N GLU A 23 13.74 4.42 -10.54
CA GLU A 23 14.19 4.06 -11.88
C GLU A 23 15.62 3.51 -11.80
N ARG A 24 15.85 2.39 -12.48
CA ARG A 24 17.16 1.80 -12.67
C ARG A 24 17.45 1.70 -14.14
N GLU A 25 18.69 2.08 -14.53
CA GLU A 25 19.18 1.92 -15.87
C GLU A 25 19.94 0.60 -15.99
N PHE A 26 19.84 -0.02 -17.15
CA PHE A 26 20.67 -1.15 -17.55
C PHE A 26 21.05 -1.00 -19.04
N VAL A 27 22.07 -1.70 -19.46
CA VAL A 27 22.46 -1.76 -20.86
C VAL A 27 22.00 -3.11 -21.41
N ASN A 28 21.16 -3.07 -22.45
CA ASN A 28 20.66 -4.29 -23.12
C ASN A 28 21.76 -4.95 -23.97
N ASP A 29 21.46 -6.13 -24.51
CA ASP A 29 22.40 -6.91 -25.34
C ASP A 29 22.86 -6.18 -26.62
N LYS A 30 22.17 -5.11 -27.01
CA LYS A 30 22.49 -4.25 -28.16
C LYS A 30 23.35 -3.05 -27.79
N GLY A 31 23.68 -2.89 -26.50
CA GLY A 31 24.44 -1.75 -25.98
C GLY A 31 23.61 -0.48 -25.77
N GLU A 32 22.32 -0.54 -25.85
CA GLU A 32 21.39 0.58 -25.63
C GLU A 32 21.04 0.69 -24.14
N LYS A 33 20.94 1.94 -23.63
CA LYS A 33 20.48 2.19 -22.27
C LYS A 33 18.96 2.12 -22.21
N GLU A 34 18.47 1.26 -21.36
CA GLU A 34 17.05 1.15 -21.03
C GLU A 34 16.84 1.42 -19.55
N SER A 35 15.67 1.93 -19.16
CA SER A 35 15.30 2.10 -17.78
C SER A 35 14.08 1.23 -17.44
N PHE A 36 14.04 0.76 -16.20
CA PHE A 36 12.88 0.06 -15.65
C PHE A 36 12.58 0.53 -14.24
N ARG A 37 11.31 0.45 -13.87
CA ARG A 37 10.85 0.87 -12.56
C ARG A 37 10.84 -0.30 -11.58
N VAL A 38 11.55 -0.12 -10.47
CA VAL A 38 11.58 -1.07 -9.35
C VAL A 38 10.72 -0.53 -8.23
N TYR A 39 9.71 -1.29 -7.83
CA TYR A 39 8.85 -0.93 -6.70
C TYR A 39 9.49 -1.38 -5.38
N ARG A 40 9.61 -0.43 -4.44
CA ARG A 40 10.27 -0.61 -3.15
C ARG A 40 9.30 -0.28 -2.02
N ARG A 41 8.59 -1.30 -1.53
CA ARG A 41 7.62 -1.15 -0.43
C ARG A 41 8.30 -0.83 0.90
N ASP A 42 9.51 -1.30 1.09
CA ASP A 42 10.37 -1.07 2.24
C ASP A 42 10.93 0.36 2.32
N GLU A 43 10.80 1.16 1.25
CA GLU A 43 11.24 2.55 1.17
C GLU A 43 10.09 3.57 1.24
N SER A 44 8.88 3.11 1.55
CA SER A 44 7.77 4.03 1.86
C SER A 44 8.07 4.83 3.12
N ARG A 45 7.61 6.08 3.17
CA ARG A 45 7.80 6.94 4.36
C ARG A 45 7.11 6.32 5.57
N LEU A 46 7.79 6.40 6.71
CA LEU A 46 7.28 5.96 8.00
C LEU A 46 6.87 7.17 8.84
N MET A 47 5.71 7.08 9.47
CA MET A 47 5.27 8.02 10.50
C MET A 47 5.13 7.25 11.81
N VAL A 48 5.81 7.72 12.86
CA VAL A 48 5.73 7.14 14.20
C VAL A 48 4.95 8.08 15.11
N LEU A 49 3.87 7.59 15.72
CA LEU A 49 3.06 8.31 16.68
C LEU A 49 3.32 7.79 18.09
N HIS A 50 3.90 8.62 18.94
CA HIS A 50 4.11 8.34 20.34
C HIS A 50 2.82 8.61 21.12
N ARG A 51 2.02 7.57 21.36
CA ARG A 51 0.65 7.70 21.93
C ARG A 51 0.58 8.41 23.29
N LYS A 52 1.60 8.32 24.12
CA LYS A 52 1.64 8.93 25.45
C LYS A 52 1.91 10.44 25.39
N SER A 53 2.86 10.86 24.57
CA SER A 53 3.25 12.27 24.40
C SER A 53 2.44 13.00 23.34
N GLY A 54 1.87 12.27 22.35
CA GLY A 54 1.25 12.82 21.15
C GLY A 54 2.26 13.29 20.11
N GLU A 55 3.55 13.04 20.34
CA GLU A 55 4.62 13.40 19.41
C GLU A 55 4.50 12.58 18.11
N ILE A 56 4.71 13.27 16.99
CA ILE A 56 4.78 12.64 15.66
C ILE A 56 6.21 12.75 15.15
N GLU A 57 6.81 11.63 14.82
CA GLU A 57 8.15 11.53 14.29
C GLU A 57 8.09 11.15 12.81
N LEU A 58 8.70 12.00 11.96
CA LEU A 58 8.69 11.86 10.50
C LEU A 58 10.10 11.81 9.90
N PHE A 59 11.09 12.35 10.62
CA PHE A 59 12.44 12.55 10.11
C PHE A 59 13.45 11.70 10.87
N LYS A 60 14.52 11.30 10.20
CA LYS A 60 15.69 10.73 10.85
C LYS A 60 16.29 11.76 11.79
N LYS A 61 16.90 11.27 12.86
CA LYS A 61 17.56 12.12 13.85
C LYS A 61 19.08 12.02 13.72
N ASP A 62 19.75 13.12 14.02
CA ASP A 62 21.20 13.16 14.13
C ASP A 62 21.68 12.54 15.46
N SER A 63 22.99 12.55 15.68
CA SER A 63 23.61 12.04 16.92
C SER A 63 23.21 12.79 18.19
N GLN A 64 22.60 13.96 18.05
CA GLN A 64 22.10 14.81 19.13
C GLN A 64 20.59 14.67 19.33
N GLY A 65 19.93 13.82 18.52
CA GLY A 65 18.49 13.59 18.56
C GLY A 65 17.65 14.64 17.84
N GLN A 66 18.27 15.53 17.04
CA GLN A 66 17.55 16.55 16.29
C GLN A 66 17.10 16.02 14.93
N PRO A 67 15.88 16.40 14.46
CA PRO A 67 15.41 16.01 13.14
C PRO A 67 16.34 16.54 12.05
N ILE A 68 16.68 15.67 11.09
CA ILE A 68 17.47 16.05 9.91
C ILE A 68 16.49 16.43 8.80
N ASP A 69 16.50 17.71 8.41
CA ASP A 69 15.60 18.22 7.36
C ASP A 69 15.78 17.45 6.04
N GLY A 70 14.65 17.14 5.39
CA GLY A 70 14.63 16.39 4.13
C GLY A 70 14.95 14.90 4.24
N GLN A 71 15.39 14.39 5.39
CA GLN A 71 15.66 12.96 5.60
C GLN A 71 14.51 12.28 6.35
N TYR A 72 13.49 11.86 5.62
CA TYR A 72 12.35 11.14 6.18
C TYR A 72 12.76 9.76 6.70
N LEU A 73 12.05 9.31 7.76
CA LEU A 73 12.03 7.91 8.12
C LEU A 73 11.41 7.10 6.97
N ASP A 74 11.99 5.96 6.68
CA ASP A 74 11.41 4.96 5.76
C ASP A 74 10.98 3.71 6.53
N PHE A 75 10.23 2.80 5.89
CA PHE A 75 9.67 1.64 6.58
C PHE A 75 10.75 0.73 7.21
N ARG A 76 11.99 0.73 6.70
CA ARG A 76 13.09 -0.03 7.29
C ARG A 76 13.45 0.45 8.69
N ASN A 77 13.20 1.73 8.99
CA ASN A 77 13.42 2.28 10.32
C ASN A 77 12.42 1.73 11.37
N VAL A 78 11.40 0.96 10.97
CA VAL A 78 10.51 0.31 11.92
C VAL A 78 11.27 -0.59 12.90
N LEU A 79 12.40 -1.16 12.47
CA LEU A 79 13.24 -2.01 13.30
C LEU A 79 13.89 -1.26 14.46
N ASP A 80 14.05 0.06 14.37
CA ASP A 80 14.65 0.89 15.41
C ASP A 80 13.72 1.04 16.64
N TYR A 81 12.43 0.67 16.49
CA TYR A 81 11.39 0.81 17.52
C TYR A 81 11.06 -0.49 18.24
N PHE A 82 11.67 -1.60 17.85
CA PHE A 82 11.41 -2.92 18.41
C PHE A 82 12.70 -3.59 18.87
N GLY A 83 12.59 -4.46 19.88
CA GLY A 83 13.72 -5.16 20.46
C GLY A 83 13.38 -6.58 20.90
N GLU A 84 14.29 -7.17 21.63
CA GLU A 84 14.09 -8.50 22.19
C GLU A 84 12.87 -8.52 23.12
N GLY A 85 11.97 -9.48 22.90
CA GLY A 85 10.73 -9.63 23.66
C GLY A 85 9.49 -9.02 22.97
N ASP A 86 9.66 -8.22 21.93
CA ASP A 86 8.53 -7.76 21.13
C ASP A 86 7.99 -8.88 20.24
N THR A 87 6.67 -8.89 20.04
CA THR A 87 6.01 -9.91 19.23
C THR A 87 5.25 -9.25 18.07
N PHE A 88 5.53 -9.70 16.85
CA PHE A 88 4.80 -9.29 15.67
C PHE A 88 3.70 -10.29 15.34
N VAL A 89 2.47 -9.78 15.20
CA VAL A 89 1.33 -10.57 14.72
C VAL A 89 1.01 -10.10 13.30
N LEU A 90 1.18 -10.99 12.35
CA LEU A 90 0.98 -10.70 10.92
C LEU A 90 -0.22 -11.50 10.40
N ASN A 91 -0.90 -10.93 9.40
CA ASN A 91 -1.92 -11.64 8.65
C ASN A 91 -1.25 -12.39 7.50
N ASP A 92 -1.36 -13.72 7.49
CA ASP A 92 -0.84 -14.60 6.45
C ASP A 92 -1.94 -15.12 5.50
N THR A 93 -3.13 -14.51 5.55
CA THR A 93 -4.25 -14.85 4.68
C THR A 93 -3.84 -14.73 3.21
N LYS A 94 -4.00 -15.83 2.47
CA LYS A 94 -3.77 -15.84 1.02
C LYS A 94 -4.89 -15.08 0.31
N VAL A 95 -4.55 -13.94 -0.26
CA VAL A 95 -5.48 -13.09 -1.01
C VAL A 95 -5.48 -13.48 -2.48
N PHE A 96 -6.66 -13.52 -3.10
CA PHE A 96 -6.82 -13.70 -4.54
C PHE A 96 -7.52 -12.47 -5.16
N PRO A 97 -7.33 -12.19 -6.47
CA PRO A 97 -8.04 -11.11 -7.16
C PRO A 97 -9.55 -11.40 -7.19
N ALA A 98 -10.33 -10.69 -6.38
CA ALA A 98 -11.77 -10.92 -6.23
C ALA A 98 -12.63 -10.01 -7.11
N ARG A 99 -12.04 -9.01 -7.79
CA ARG A 99 -12.74 -8.10 -8.71
C ARG A 99 -12.52 -8.55 -10.15
N LEU A 100 -13.60 -8.93 -10.81
CA LEU A 100 -13.62 -9.36 -12.20
C LEU A 100 -14.34 -8.31 -13.04
N TYR A 101 -13.79 -7.98 -14.20
CA TYR A 101 -14.39 -7.02 -15.11
C TYR A 101 -14.81 -7.72 -16.38
N GLY A 102 -15.99 -7.37 -16.88
CA GLY A 102 -16.54 -7.95 -18.08
C GLY A 102 -17.55 -7.04 -18.77
N THR A 103 -18.24 -7.58 -19.76
CA THR A 103 -19.31 -6.90 -20.48
C THR A 103 -20.55 -7.77 -20.51
N LYS A 104 -21.74 -7.13 -20.52
CA LYS A 104 -23.02 -7.83 -20.68
C LYS A 104 -23.21 -8.24 -22.15
N GLU A 105 -23.50 -9.50 -22.40
CA GLU A 105 -23.69 -10.05 -23.77
C GLU A 105 -24.70 -9.29 -24.63
N LYS A 106 -25.77 -8.73 -24.00
CA LYS A 106 -26.86 -8.08 -24.77
C LYS A 106 -26.65 -6.59 -24.99
N THR A 107 -25.82 -5.92 -24.21
CA THR A 107 -25.75 -4.45 -24.22
C THR A 107 -24.34 -3.89 -24.30
N ASP A 108 -23.32 -4.77 -24.28
CA ASP A 108 -21.90 -4.40 -24.17
C ASP A 108 -21.56 -3.47 -22.98
N ALA A 109 -22.50 -3.30 -22.05
CA ALA A 109 -22.28 -2.50 -20.87
C ALA A 109 -21.20 -3.15 -19.97
N LYS A 110 -20.26 -2.34 -19.52
CA LYS A 110 -19.22 -2.81 -18.58
C LYS A 110 -19.86 -3.18 -17.27
N ILE A 111 -19.38 -4.25 -16.66
CA ILE A 111 -19.79 -4.70 -15.34
C ILE A 111 -18.56 -5.03 -14.49
N GLU A 112 -18.69 -4.80 -13.20
CA GLU A 112 -17.79 -5.32 -12.19
C GLU A 112 -18.48 -6.42 -11.39
N VAL A 113 -17.82 -7.55 -11.22
CA VAL A 113 -18.26 -8.66 -10.37
C VAL A 113 -17.29 -8.80 -9.22
N PHE A 114 -17.75 -8.58 -8.01
CA PHE A 114 -16.96 -8.75 -6.80
C PHE A 114 -17.30 -10.07 -6.12
N VAL A 115 -16.33 -10.98 -6.09
CA VAL A 115 -16.47 -12.31 -5.52
C VAL A 115 -16.37 -12.24 -4.01
N LEU A 116 -17.39 -12.72 -3.28
CA LEU A 116 -17.47 -12.66 -1.83
C LEU A 116 -17.03 -13.97 -1.17
N ARG A 117 -17.66 -15.07 -1.56
CA ARG A 117 -17.39 -16.40 -0.98
C ARG A 117 -17.84 -17.50 -1.91
N GLU A 118 -17.18 -18.64 -1.81
CA GLU A 118 -17.61 -19.88 -2.46
C GLU A 118 -18.75 -20.52 -1.65
N LEU A 119 -19.84 -20.84 -2.33
CA LEU A 119 -21.01 -21.50 -1.74
C LEU A 119 -20.98 -23.02 -1.97
N ASN A 120 -20.46 -23.45 -3.13
CA ASN A 120 -20.34 -24.85 -3.47
C ASN A 120 -19.20 -25.06 -4.46
N GLU A 121 -18.20 -25.86 -4.08
CA GLU A 121 -17.00 -26.12 -4.88
C GLU A 121 -17.30 -27.00 -6.09
N GLU A 122 -18.10 -28.05 -5.94
CA GLU A 122 -18.41 -29.00 -7.03
C GLU A 122 -19.19 -28.28 -8.15
N MET A 123 -20.15 -27.44 -7.76
CA MET A 123 -20.96 -26.65 -8.68
C MET A 123 -20.30 -25.36 -9.12
N ARG A 124 -19.14 -25.02 -8.58
CA ARG A 124 -18.45 -23.73 -8.79
C ARG A 124 -19.36 -22.52 -8.57
N LEU A 125 -20.20 -22.60 -7.52
CA LEU A 125 -21.18 -21.59 -7.19
C LEU A 125 -20.58 -20.59 -6.20
N TRP A 126 -20.68 -19.31 -6.55
CA TRP A 126 -20.15 -18.21 -5.75
C TRP A 126 -21.22 -17.19 -5.41
N ASP A 127 -21.12 -16.63 -4.22
CA ASP A 127 -21.83 -15.42 -3.80
C ASP A 127 -21.05 -14.20 -4.29
N VAL A 128 -21.69 -13.30 -5.04
CA VAL A 128 -21.03 -12.18 -5.70
C VAL A 128 -21.88 -10.91 -5.60
N LEU A 129 -21.23 -9.76 -5.59
CA LEU A 129 -21.84 -8.45 -5.86
C LEU A 129 -21.58 -8.08 -7.32
N VAL A 130 -22.60 -7.57 -7.99
CA VAL A 130 -22.49 -7.11 -9.39
C VAL A 130 -22.85 -5.64 -9.45
N GLU A 131 -21.91 -4.84 -9.93
CA GLU A 131 -22.11 -3.42 -10.22
C GLU A 131 -22.16 -3.21 -11.75
N PRO A 132 -23.16 -2.46 -12.23
CA PRO A 132 -23.32 -2.14 -13.65
C PRO A 132 -22.34 -1.06 -14.11
#